data_bf377ec4781d7ab983edd3eafd67f32e
#
_entry.id   bf377ec4781d7ab983edd3eafd67f32e
#
_cell.length_a   1.000
_cell.length_b   1.000
_cell.length_c   1.000
_cell.angle_alpha   90.00
_cell.angle_beta   90.00
_cell.angle_gamma   90.00
#
_symmetry.space_group_name_H-M   'P 1'
#
loop_
_entity.id
_entity.type
_entity.pdbx_description
1 polymer ?
#
loop_
_entity_poly.entity_id
_entity_poly.type
_entity_poly.pdbx_seq_one_letter_code
_entity_poly.pdbx_strand_id
1 'polypeptide(L)'
;MSLDVLFEDNHLLFVNKPANLPTMGVAAGRPSLVEQVRSYLKIKYHKPGRAYVGIVSRLDALASGVIVLARTSKAAGRLSEQFRQGDVIKLYWALVEGRPEPASGECLDRIRKDEARQRMYVTRQSHPDTLSARLSYRTLAQFPRASLLEIRLDTGRKHQIRVQMAQRGHPILGDRKYGAIRSFPRGIALHARQVAVKHPVRPETIAIEAPVPSCWKEFVPGRSLK
;
A
#
# COMPACT_ATOMS: atom_id res chain seq x y z
N MET A 1 4.03 -12.40 16.60
CA MET A 1 4.94 -11.94 15.53
C MET A 1 5.50 -10.60 15.97
N SER A 2 6.82 -10.42 15.89
CA SER A 2 7.48 -9.15 16.16
C SER A 2 7.11 -8.14 15.06
N LEU A 3 6.93 -6.86 15.43
CA LEU A 3 6.72 -5.77 14.47
C LEU A 3 8.02 -5.54 13.69
N ASP A 4 7.93 -5.54 12.35
CA ASP A 4 9.07 -5.27 11.47
C ASP A 4 9.22 -3.76 11.26
N VAL A 5 10.09 -3.13 12.05
CA VAL A 5 10.33 -1.68 12.05
C VAL A 5 11.46 -1.37 11.08
N LEU A 6 11.17 -0.54 10.07
CA LEU A 6 12.13 -0.11 9.04
C LEU A 6 12.85 1.19 9.40
N PHE A 7 12.14 2.09 10.07
CA PHE A 7 12.68 3.36 10.56
C PHE A 7 11.85 3.86 11.73
N GLU A 8 12.50 4.49 12.69
CA GLU A 8 11.83 5.08 13.83
C GLU A 8 12.60 6.29 14.36
N ASP A 9 11.87 7.39 14.62
CA ASP A 9 12.35 8.51 15.40
C ASP A 9 11.25 9.04 16.34
N ASN A 10 11.41 10.24 16.89
CA ASN A 10 10.42 10.82 17.81
C ASN A 10 9.07 11.17 17.15
N HIS A 11 9.01 11.29 15.84
CA HIS A 11 7.86 11.77 15.07
C HIS A 11 7.28 10.73 14.12
N LEU A 12 8.12 9.88 13.57
CA LEU A 12 7.81 8.92 12.50
C LEU A 12 8.07 7.48 12.95
N LEU A 13 7.26 6.58 12.42
CA LEU A 13 7.49 5.14 12.47
C LEU A 13 7.15 4.54 11.11
N PHE A 14 8.12 3.94 10.43
CA PHE A 14 7.89 3.15 9.23
C PHE A 14 7.98 1.68 9.58
N VAL A 15 7.00 0.92 9.13
CA VAL A 15 6.94 -0.52 9.37
C VAL A 15 6.67 -1.28 8.08
N ASN A 16 7.22 -2.46 7.96
CA ASN A 16 6.91 -3.40 6.90
C ASN A 16 5.68 -4.22 7.30
N LYS A 17 4.52 -3.85 6.77
CA LYS A 17 3.26 -4.54 7.08
C LYS A 17 3.21 -5.88 6.32
N PRO A 18 2.99 -7.01 6.99
CA PRO A 18 2.76 -8.27 6.30
C PRO A 18 1.41 -8.26 5.58
N ALA A 19 1.29 -9.09 4.54
CA ALA A 19 -0.01 -9.40 3.93
C ALA A 19 -0.94 -10.09 4.94
N ASN A 20 -2.25 -9.97 4.72
CA ASN A 20 -3.33 -10.49 5.56
C ASN A 20 -3.45 -9.85 6.95
N LEU A 21 -2.80 -8.69 7.15
CA LEU A 21 -2.97 -7.87 8.35
C LEU A 21 -3.64 -6.54 7.98
N PRO A 22 -4.86 -6.25 8.47
CA PRO A 22 -5.50 -4.94 8.27
C PRO A 22 -4.73 -3.84 8.99
N THR A 23 -4.69 -2.65 8.40
CA THR A 23 -4.06 -1.48 9.04
C THR A 23 -4.81 -1.10 10.32
N MET A 24 -6.15 -1.02 10.23
CA MET A 24 -7.04 -0.64 11.31
C MET A 24 -8.50 -1.04 10.99
N GLY A 25 -9.44 -0.71 11.88
CA GLY A 25 -10.89 -0.84 11.59
C GLY A 25 -11.40 -2.27 11.62
N VAL A 26 -10.84 -3.09 12.51
CA VAL A 26 -11.30 -4.47 12.77
C VAL A 26 -12.16 -4.51 14.02
N ALA A 27 -13.00 -5.55 14.13
CA ALA A 27 -13.77 -5.83 15.35
C ALA A 27 -12.83 -6.01 16.55
N ALA A 28 -13.35 -5.72 17.74
CA ALA A 28 -12.61 -5.89 18.99
C ALA A 28 -12.02 -7.31 19.08
N GLY A 29 -10.78 -7.41 19.54
CA GLY A 29 -10.08 -8.70 19.68
C GLY A 29 -9.41 -9.23 18.40
N ARG A 30 -9.64 -8.62 17.23
CA ARG A 30 -8.93 -9.00 16.03
C ARG A 30 -7.62 -8.20 15.87
N PRO A 31 -6.52 -8.85 15.45
CA PRO A 31 -5.25 -8.17 15.29
C PRO A 31 -5.31 -7.14 14.16
N SER A 32 -4.74 -5.95 14.41
CA SER A 32 -4.46 -4.94 13.39
C SER A 32 -3.05 -4.40 13.53
N LEU A 33 -2.52 -3.80 12.46
CA LEU A 33 -1.20 -3.19 12.52
C LEU A 33 -1.12 -2.11 13.62
N VAL A 34 -2.15 -1.28 13.73
CA VAL A 34 -2.19 -0.18 14.72
C VAL A 34 -2.11 -0.71 16.15
N GLU A 35 -2.79 -1.80 16.46
CA GLU A 35 -2.70 -2.39 17.81
C GLU A 35 -1.32 -3.01 18.07
N GLN A 36 -0.70 -3.65 17.07
CA GLN A 36 0.67 -4.16 17.19
C GLN A 36 1.67 -3.01 17.43
N VAL A 37 1.53 -1.90 16.69
CA VAL A 37 2.37 -0.70 16.88
C VAL A 37 2.16 -0.06 18.25
N ARG A 38 0.92 0.02 18.74
CA ARG A 38 0.64 0.52 20.09
C ARG A 38 1.30 -0.31 21.18
N SER A 39 1.18 -1.62 21.06
CA SER A 39 1.83 -2.56 21.99
C SER A 39 3.35 -2.43 21.94
N TYR A 40 3.93 -2.36 20.76
CA TYR A 40 5.37 -2.13 20.57
C TYR A 40 5.85 -0.85 21.25
N LEU A 41 5.19 0.30 20.96
CA LEU A 41 5.56 1.58 21.55
C LEU A 41 5.35 1.64 23.06
N LYS A 42 4.30 0.96 23.57
CA LYS A 42 4.05 0.86 25.02
C LYS A 42 5.18 0.12 25.72
N ILE A 43 5.58 -1.02 25.20
CA ILE A 43 6.66 -1.84 25.78
C ILE A 43 8.00 -1.11 25.67
N LYS A 44 8.38 -0.68 24.47
CA LYS A 44 9.69 -0.06 24.19
C LYS A 44 9.96 1.20 25.01
N TYR A 45 8.91 2.02 25.26
CA TYR A 45 9.02 3.31 25.93
C TYR A 45 8.40 3.33 27.33
N HIS A 46 8.08 2.15 27.88
CA HIS A 46 7.49 2.00 29.23
C HIS A 46 6.30 2.95 29.49
N LYS A 47 5.44 3.15 28.47
CA LYS A 47 4.33 4.10 28.59
C LYS A 47 3.24 3.58 29.53
N PRO A 48 2.82 4.36 30.54
CA PRO A 48 1.80 3.91 31.51
C PRO A 48 0.41 3.74 30.88
N GLY A 49 0.10 4.48 29.81
CA GLY A 49 -1.19 4.48 29.13
C GLY A 49 -1.15 3.93 27.71
N ARG A 50 -2.18 4.28 26.93
CA ARG A 50 -2.27 3.93 25.50
C ARG A 50 -1.31 4.78 24.68
N ALA A 51 -0.39 4.15 23.95
CA ALA A 51 0.52 4.86 23.05
C ALA A 51 -0.26 5.50 21.90
N TYR A 52 0.03 6.77 21.61
CA TYR A 52 -0.52 7.45 20.44
C TYR A 52 0.07 6.88 19.14
N VAL A 53 -0.79 6.64 18.15
CA VAL A 53 -0.41 6.24 16.80
C VAL A 53 -1.30 6.98 15.81
N GLY A 54 -0.75 7.93 15.08
CA GLY A 54 -1.41 8.70 14.03
C GLY A 54 -1.39 7.92 12.71
N ILE A 55 -2.58 7.64 12.17
CA ILE A 55 -2.75 6.92 10.91
C ILE A 55 -2.96 7.95 9.80
N VAL A 56 -1.94 8.17 8.97
CA VAL A 56 -1.95 9.16 7.89
C VAL A 56 -2.20 8.54 6.51
N SER A 57 -1.99 7.23 6.41
CA SER A 57 -2.29 6.43 5.21
C SER A 57 -2.72 5.03 5.62
N ARG A 58 -3.30 4.28 4.68
CA ARG A 58 -3.69 2.88 4.89
C ARG A 58 -3.17 2.03 3.75
N LEU A 59 -2.83 0.80 4.08
CA LEU A 59 -2.52 -0.24 3.12
C LEU A 59 -3.60 -1.32 3.22
N ASP A 60 -4.02 -1.86 2.08
CA ASP A 60 -5.01 -2.94 2.03
C ASP A 60 -4.57 -4.12 2.90
N ALA A 61 -5.52 -4.80 3.54
CA ALA A 61 -5.22 -5.94 4.41
C ALA A 61 -4.42 -7.02 3.65
N LEU A 62 -4.80 -7.30 2.40
CA LEU A 62 -4.17 -8.32 1.56
C LEU A 62 -2.81 -7.92 0.99
N ALA A 63 -2.49 -6.62 0.92
CA ALA A 63 -1.22 -6.12 0.44
C ALA A 63 -0.15 -6.12 1.55
N SER A 64 1.11 -6.16 1.16
CA SER A 64 2.28 -6.04 2.05
C SER A 64 3.08 -4.77 1.78
N GLY A 65 4.08 -4.47 2.63
CA GLY A 65 5.08 -3.44 2.38
C GLY A 65 5.06 -2.27 3.35
N VAL A 66 5.80 -1.22 2.99
CA VAL A 66 6.04 -0.09 3.87
C VAL A 66 4.79 0.76 4.10
N ILE A 67 4.57 1.12 5.34
CA ILE A 67 3.56 2.11 5.76
C ILE A 67 4.19 3.05 6.80
N VAL A 68 3.89 4.34 6.67
CA VAL A 68 4.30 5.37 7.62
C VAL A 68 3.17 5.68 8.61
N LEU A 69 3.53 5.79 9.87
CA LEU A 69 2.67 6.17 10.98
C LEU A 69 3.30 7.35 11.73
N ALA A 70 2.47 8.22 12.28
CA ALA A 70 2.95 9.33 13.11
C ALA A 70 2.95 8.94 14.59
N ARG A 71 3.99 9.35 15.31
CA ARG A 71 4.14 9.12 16.76
C ARG A 71 3.60 10.26 17.62
N THR A 72 3.28 11.41 16.99
CA THR A 72 2.67 12.59 17.64
C THR A 72 1.52 13.14 16.80
N SER A 73 0.56 13.81 17.44
CA SER A 73 -0.57 14.44 16.74
C SER A 73 -0.13 15.55 15.79
N LYS A 74 0.90 16.32 16.14
CA LYS A 74 1.48 17.38 15.30
C LYS A 74 2.11 16.78 14.03
N ALA A 75 2.86 15.68 14.17
CA ALA A 75 3.42 14.97 13.01
C ALA A 75 2.30 14.37 12.13
N ALA A 76 1.25 13.81 12.74
CA ALA A 76 0.10 13.27 12.00
C ALA A 76 -0.60 14.35 11.16
N GLY A 77 -0.82 15.56 11.70
CA GLY A 77 -1.40 16.67 10.96
C GLY A 77 -0.55 17.06 9.75
N ARG A 78 0.76 17.24 9.93
CA ARG A 78 1.69 17.62 8.85
C ARG A 78 1.83 16.56 7.77
N LEU A 79 1.90 15.29 8.15
CA LEU A 79 1.92 14.18 7.19
C LEU A 79 0.60 14.07 6.43
N SER A 80 -0.54 14.19 7.11
CA SER A 80 -1.87 14.14 6.46
C SER A 80 -1.99 15.22 5.39
N GLU A 81 -1.42 16.40 5.63
CA GLU A 81 -1.35 17.47 4.65
C GLU A 81 -0.52 17.08 3.42
N GLN A 82 0.68 16.51 3.62
CA GLN A 82 1.51 16.02 2.50
C GLN A 82 0.78 14.97 1.66
N PHE A 83 0.08 14.03 2.31
CA PHE A 83 -0.73 13.03 1.60
C PHE A 83 -1.88 13.66 0.81
N ARG A 84 -2.52 14.69 1.34
CA ARG A 84 -3.62 15.41 0.68
C ARG A 84 -3.13 16.22 -0.53
N GLN A 85 -1.98 16.87 -0.41
CA GLN A 85 -1.35 17.66 -1.48
C GLN A 85 -0.69 16.80 -2.57
N GLY A 86 -0.48 15.50 -2.31
CA GLY A 86 0.21 14.62 -3.25
C GLY A 86 1.75 14.70 -3.20
N ASP A 87 2.29 15.33 -2.17
CA ASP A 87 3.75 15.52 -1.96
C ASP A 87 4.47 14.22 -1.56
N VAL A 88 3.73 13.15 -1.32
CA VAL A 88 4.28 11.85 -0.89
C VAL A 88 4.55 10.95 -2.09
N ILE A 89 5.78 10.45 -2.22
CA ILE A 89 6.11 9.45 -3.21
C ILE A 89 5.66 8.08 -2.69
N LYS A 90 4.92 7.34 -3.52
CA LYS A 90 4.41 6.00 -3.22
C LYS A 90 4.70 5.09 -4.40
N LEU A 91 5.68 4.19 -4.25
CA LEU A 91 6.01 3.20 -5.25
C LEU A 91 5.53 1.81 -4.78
N TYR A 92 4.89 1.11 -5.69
CA TYR A 92 4.41 -0.26 -5.47
C TYR A 92 5.02 -1.20 -6.49
N TRP A 93 5.25 -2.43 -6.09
CA TRP A 93 5.44 -3.52 -7.01
C TRP A 93 4.17 -4.37 -7.06
N ALA A 94 3.78 -4.77 -8.26
CA ALA A 94 2.63 -5.62 -8.48
C ALA A 94 2.95 -6.70 -9.51
N LEU A 95 2.63 -7.96 -9.19
CA LEU A 95 2.56 -9.01 -10.22
C LEU A 95 1.13 -9.06 -10.74
N VAL A 96 0.98 -8.78 -12.02
CA VAL A 96 -0.32 -8.80 -12.70
C VAL A 96 -0.40 -9.95 -13.69
N GLU A 97 -1.61 -10.41 -13.99
CA GLU A 97 -1.83 -11.44 -15.01
C GLU A 97 -1.60 -10.88 -16.43
N GLY A 98 -0.98 -11.67 -17.27
CA GLY A 98 -0.73 -11.33 -18.67
C GLY A 98 0.41 -10.33 -18.86
N ARG A 99 0.35 -9.62 -19.99
CA ARG A 99 1.35 -8.66 -20.44
C ARG A 99 0.66 -7.34 -20.76
N PRO A 100 0.77 -6.31 -19.90
CA PRO A 100 0.25 -4.98 -20.21
C PRO A 100 0.93 -4.40 -21.45
N GLU A 101 0.12 -3.90 -22.36
CA GLU A 101 0.56 -3.16 -23.53
C GLU A 101 -0.16 -1.81 -23.56
N PRO A 102 0.62 -0.69 -23.66
CA PRO A 102 2.09 -0.63 -23.72
C PRO A 102 2.76 -1.06 -22.40
N ALA A 103 4.07 -1.37 -22.46
CA ALA A 103 4.86 -1.80 -21.29
C ALA A 103 4.99 -0.73 -20.18
N SER A 104 4.64 0.51 -20.48
CA SER A 104 4.52 1.62 -19.51
C SER A 104 3.37 2.53 -19.92
N GLY A 105 2.77 3.19 -18.95
CA GLY A 105 1.65 4.08 -19.23
C GLY A 105 1.06 4.72 -17.98
N GLU A 106 0.02 5.54 -18.19
CA GLU A 106 -0.76 6.16 -17.15
C GLU A 106 -2.18 5.58 -17.13
N CYS A 107 -2.73 5.49 -15.93
CA CYS A 107 -4.13 5.14 -15.72
C CYS A 107 -4.82 6.35 -15.07
N LEU A 108 -5.68 6.99 -15.85
CA LEU A 108 -6.54 8.08 -15.37
C LEU A 108 -7.98 7.60 -15.45
N ASP A 109 -8.56 7.29 -14.31
CA ASP A 109 -9.91 6.75 -14.21
C ASP A 109 -10.72 7.51 -13.16
N ARG A 110 -12.05 7.40 -13.28
CA ARG A 110 -12.98 7.72 -12.20
C ARG A 110 -13.40 6.42 -11.53
N ILE A 111 -13.29 6.35 -10.22
CA ILE A 111 -13.65 5.16 -9.46
C ILE A 111 -14.72 5.48 -8.42
N ARG A 112 -15.60 4.53 -8.20
CA ARG A 112 -16.70 4.62 -7.25
C ARG A 112 -16.81 3.32 -6.45
N LYS A 113 -17.38 3.41 -5.25
CA LYS A 113 -17.67 2.24 -4.42
C LYS A 113 -19.01 1.62 -4.81
N ASP A 114 -19.01 0.31 -5.01
CA ASP A 114 -20.21 -0.52 -5.07
C ASP A 114 -20.50 -0.99 -3.63
N GLU A 115 -21.52 -0.41 -3.02
CA GLU A 115 -21.88 -0.71 -1.62
C GLU A 115 -22.40 -2.14 -1.45
N ALA A 116 -23.15 -2.67 -2.42
CA ALA A 116 -23.68 -4.03 -2.37
C ALA A 116 -22.59 -5.09 -2.44
N ARG A 117 -21.60 -4.88 -3.34
CA ARG A 117 -20.47 -5.80 -3.55
C ARG A 117 -19.25 -5.46 -2.72
N GLN A 118 -19.30 -4.36 -1.94
CA GLN A 118 -18.19 -3.86 -1.11
C GLN A 118 -16.84 -3.79 -1.87
N ARG A 119 -16.88 -3.36 -3.15
CA ARG A 119 -15.70 -3.20 -4.02
C ARG A 119 -15.71 -1.86 -4.74
N MET A 120 -14.55 -1.44 -5.24
CA MET A 120 -14.44 -0.30 -6.15
C MET A 120 -14.69 -0.76 -7.60
N TYR A 121 -15.17 0.13 -8.44
CA TYR A 121 -15.28 -0.08 -9.89
C TYR A 121 -14.94 1.21 -10.63
N VAL A 122 -14.50 1.08 -11.88
CA VAL A 122 -14.27 2.20 -12.78
C VAL A 122 -15.59 2.59 -13.42
N THR A 123 -15.87 3.90 -13.51
CA THR A 123 -17.08 4.43 -14.12
C THR A 123 -16.77 5.62 -15.02
N ARG A 124 -17.54 5.77 -16.09
CA ARG A 124 -17.55 6.97 -16.94
C ARG A 124 -18.60 7.99 -16.47
N GLN A 125 -19.56 7.55 -15.69
CA GLN A 125 -20.64 8.41 -15.18
C GLN A 125 -20.12 9.36 -14.10
N SER A 126 -20.55 10.60 -14.16
CA SER A 126 -20.33 11.58 -13.10
C SER A 126 -21.35 11.35 -11.98
N HIS A 127 -20.86 11.26 -10.74
CA HIS A 127 -21.68 11.15 -9.55
C HIS A 127 -20.91 11.81 -8.39
N PRO A 128 -21.58 12.40 -7.39
CA PRO A 128 -20.90 13.06 -6.26
C PRO A 128 -19.86 12.19 -5.55
N ASP A 129 -20.10 10.86 -5.44
CA ASP A 129 -19.17 9.92 -4.80
C ASP A 129 -18.08 9.37 -5.73
N THR A 130 -17.98 9.89 -6.94
CA THR A 130 -16.96 9.47 -7.90
C THR A 130 -15.64 10.17 -7.63
N LEU A 131 -14.56 9.40 -7.49
CA LEU A 131 -13.24 9.90 -7.15
C LEU A 131 -12.27 9.75 -8.34
N SER A 132 -11.55 10.81 -8.67
CA SER A 132 -10.44 10.73 -9.62
C SER A 132 -9.31 9.84 -9.06
N ALA A 133 -8.77 8.96 -9.90
CA ALA A 133 -7.72 8.01 -9.57
C ALA A 133 -6.65 8.04 -10.66
N ARG A 134 -5.41 8.44 -10.30
CA ARG A 134 -4.28 8.51 -11.23
C ARG A 134 -3.10 7.72 -10.70
N LEU A 135 -2.53 6.91 -11.56
CA LEU A 135 -1.25 6.23 -11.37
C LEU A 135 -0.49 6.14 -12.68
N SER A 136 0.81 5.96 -12.60
CA SER A 136 1.64 5.53 -13.72
C SER A 136 2.27 4.17 -13.41
N TYR A 137 2.58 3.41 -14.47
CA TYR A 137 3.24 2.12 -14.33
C TYR A 137 4.31 1.90 -15.40
N ARG A 138 5.27 1.04 -15.08
CA ARG A 138 6.22 0.47 -16.03
C ARG A 138 6.45 -1.01 -15.73
N THR A 139 6.59 -1.80 -16.76
CA THR A 139 6.94 -3.22 -16.65
C THR A 139 8.42 -3.36 -16.33
N LEU A 140 8.72 -4.03 -15.22
CA LEU A 140 10.08 -4.33 -14.78
C LEU A 140 10.57 -5.69 -15.31
N ALA A 141 9.66 -6.67 -15.42
CA ALA A 141 9.94 -8.00 -15.93
C ALA A 141 8.67 -8.65 -16.46
N GLN A 142 8.83 -9.51 -17.47
CA GLN A 142 7.76 -10.32 -18.05
C GLN A 142 8.03 -11.80 -17.82
N PHE A 143 6.98 -12.54 -17.52
CA PHE A 143 6.95 -13.99 -17.34
C PHE A 143 5.94 -14.60 -18.32
N PRO A 144 5.90 -15.92 -18.52
CA PRO A 144 4.98 -16.53 -19.50
C PRO A 144 3.50 -16.12 -19.34
N ARG A 145 3.05 -15.87 -18.14
CA ARG A 145 1.63 -15.54 -17.85
C ARG A 145 1.45 -14.43 -16.80
N ALA A 146 2.48 -13.65 -16.54
CA ALA A 146 2.45 -12.55 -15.58
C ALA A 146 3.48 -11.50 -15.92
N SER A 147 3.31 -10.29 -15.39
CA SER A 147 4.29 -9.20 -15.48
C SER A 147 4.50 -8.57 -14.12
N LEU A 148 5.75 -8.25 -13.81
CA LEU A 148 6.11 -7.43 -12.65
C LEU A 148 6.06 -5.97 -13.07
N LEU A 149 5.21 -5.21 -12.42
CA LEU A 149 5.07 -3.77 -12.62
C LEU A 149 5.65 -3.00 -11.45
N GLU A 150 6.30 -1.88 -11.73
CA GLU A 150 6.49 -0.78 -10.80
C GLU A 150 5.38 0.23 -11.05
N ILE A 151 4.70 0.64 -10.00
CA ILE A 151 3.53 1.52 -10.05
C ILE A 151 3.78 2.71 -9.13
N ARG A 152 3.67 3.92 -9.67
CA ARG A 152 3.67 5.17 -8.90
C ARG A 152 2.24 5.66 -8.74
N LEU A 153 1.83 5.89 -7.49
CA LEU A 153 0.51 6.43 -7.17
C LEU A 153 0.57 7.96 -7.02
N ASP A 154 -0.16 8.70 -7.86
CA ASP A 154 -0.41 10.12 -7.65
C ASP A 154 -1.56 10.32 -6.65
N THR A 155 -2.61 9.52 -6.74
CA THR A 155 -3.72 9.49 -5.77
C THR A 155 -3.67 8.22 -4.92
N GLY A 156 -4.42 8.18 -3.80
CA GLY A 156 -4.44 7.03 -2.88
C GLY A 156 -5.86 6.56 -2.56
N ARG A 157 -6.65 6.20 -3.59
CA ARG A 157 -8.03 5.76 -3.39
C ARG A 157 -8.08 4.30 -2.95
N LYS A 158 -9.16 3.94 -2.26
CA LYS A 158 -9.38 2.55 -1.82
C LYS A 158 -9.28 1.59 -3.01
N HIS A 159 -8.48 0.52 -2.89
CA HIS A 159 -8.25 -0.50 -3.92
C HIS A 159 -7.82 0.03 -5.30
N GLN A 160 -7.23 1.22 -5.37
CA GLN A 160 -6.98 1.92 -6.63
C GLN A 160 -6.22 1.08 -7.64
N ILE A 161 -5.02 0.60 -7.29
CA ILE A 161 -4.19 -0.22 -8.19
C ILE A 161 -4.96 -1.47 -8.65
N ARG A 162 -5.63 -2.13 -7.71
CA ARG A 162 -6.37 -3.37 -7.93
C ARG A 162 -7.47 -3.20 -8.98
N VAL A 163 -8.30 -2.17 -8.83
CA VAL A 163 -9.42 -1.92 -9.77
C VAL A 163 -8.94 -1.39 -11.12
N GLN A 164 -7.91 -0.53 -11.15
CA GLN A 164 -7.40 0.04 -12.39
C GLN A 164 -6.67 -0.99 -13.25
N MET A 165 -5.88 -1.90 -12.64
CA MET A 165 -5.22 -3.00 -13.36
C MET A 165 -6.24 -4.04 -13.84
N ALA A 166 -7.20 -4.42 -13.01
CA ALA A 166 -8.26 -5.36 -13.39
C ALA A 166 -9.14 -4.83 -14.53
N GLN A 167 -9.45 -3.53 -14.53
CA GLN A 167 -10.21 -2.88 -15.62
C GLN A 167 -9.52 -2.98 -16.97
N ARG A 168 -8.18 -3.08 -16.97
CA ARG A 168 -7.34 -3.23 -18.16
C ARG A 168 -7.07 -4.69 -18.55
N GLY A 169 -7.75 -5.65 -17.89
CA GLY A 169 -7.55 -7.08 -18.15
C GLY A 169 -6.33 -7.68 -17.48
N HIS A 170 -5.68 -6.95 -16.56
CA HIS A 170 -4.47 -7.38 -15.87
C HIS A 170 -4.65 -7.39 -14.35
N PRO A 171 -5.55 -8.23 -13.79
CA PRO A 171 -5.76 -8.30 -12.36
C PRO A 171 -4.47 -8.75 -11.64
N ILE A 172 -4.30 -8.28 -10.39
CA ILE A 172 -3.16 -8.64 -9.54
C ILE A 172 -3.28 -10.11 -9.13
N LEU A 173 -2.19 -10.88 -9.21
CA LEU A 173 -2.18 -12.29 -8.80
C LEU A 173 -2.72 -12.44 -7.37
N GLY A 174 -3.62 -13.40 -7.18
CA GLY A 174 -4.30 -13.66 -5.90
C GLY A 174 -5.52 -12.80 -5.63
N ASP A 175 -5.77 -11.76 -6.43
CA ASP A 175 -6.88 -10.82 -6.21
C ASP A 175 -8.20 -11.31 -6.81
N ARG A 176 -8.76 -12.36 -6.23
CA ARG A 176 -10.03 -12.96 -6.67
C ARG A 176 -11.19 -11.96 -6.65
N LYS A 177 -11.15 -10.96 -5.76
CA LYS A 177 -12.17 -9.89 -5.69
C LYS A 177 -12.25 -9.07 -6.97
N TYR A 178 -11.14 -8.95 -7.67
CA TYR A 178 -11.01 -8.21 -8.92
C TYR A 178 -10.73 -9.12 -10.13
N GLY A 179 -11.06 -10.40 -10.02
CA GLY A 179 -11.12 -11.32 -11.15
C GLY A 179 -9.83 -12.07 -11.47
N ALA A 180 -8.83 -12.05 -10.59
CA ALA A 180 -7.64 -12.86 -10.78
C ALA A 180 -7.98 -14.36 -10.79
N ILE A 181 -7.48 -15.06 -11.79
CA ILE A 181 -7.61 -16.52 -11.93
C ILE A 181 -6.46 -17.21 -11.18
N ARG A 182 -5.26 -16.63 -11.25
CA ARG A 182 -4.06 -17.19 -10.64
C ARG A 182 -4.00 -16.88 -9.14
N SER A 183 -3.63 -17.88 -8.36
CA SER A 183 -3.39 -17.73 -6.94
C SER A 183 -2.05 -17.04 -6.66
N PHE A 184 -1.90 -16.52 -5.45
CA PHE A 184 -0.65 -16.03 -4.90
C PHE A 184 -0.49 -16.59 -3.48
N PRO A 185 0.73 -16.94 -3.02
CA PRO A 185 0.92 -17.70 -1.78
C PRO A 185 0.40 -17.01 -0.51
N ARG A 186 0.45 -15.68 -0.45
CA ARG A 186 -0.01 -14.94 0.74
C ARG A 186 -0.62 -13.59 0.36
N GLY A 187 -1.92 -13.42 0.59
CA GLY A 187 -2.66 -12.21 0.25
C GLY A 187 -2.79 -12.02 -1.27
N ILE A 188 -2.38 -10.87 -1.76
CA ILE A 188 -2.30 -10.54 -3.19
C ILE A 188 -0.88 -10.08 -3.53
N ALA A 189 -0.47 -10.23 -4.78
CA ALA A 189 0.85 -9.82 -5.24
C ALA A 189 0.95 -8.30 -5.42
N LEU A 190 0.68 -7.55 -4.36
CA LEU A 190 0.80 -6.10 -4.27
C LEU A 190 1.64 -5.73 -3.05
N HIS A 191 2.73 -5.01 -3.29
CA HIS A 191 3.70 -4.64 -2.27
C HIS A 191 4.02 -3.14 -2.33
N ALA A 192 3.77 -2.42 -1.25
CA ALA A 192 4.22 -1.04 -1.11
C ALA A 192 5.75 -1.03 -0.94
N ARG A 193 6.46 -0.84 -2.06
CA ARG A 193 7.92 -0.98 -2.13
C ARG A 193 8.63 0.18 -1.48
N GLN A 194 8.17 1.43 -1.72
CA GLN A 194 8.79 2.63 -1.19
C GLN A 194 7.75 3.68 -0.83
N VAL A 195 8.00 4.37 0.27
CA VAL A 195 7.31 5.60 0.64
C VAL A 195 8.36 6.66 0.98
N ALA A 196 8.23 7.86 0.37
CA ALA A 196 9.05 9.01 0.73
C ALA A 196 8.17 10.19 1.16
N VAL A 197 8.49 10.78 2.32
CA VAL A 197 7.81 11.93 2.92
C VAL A 197 8.83 12.99 3.34
N LYS A 198 8.45 14.25 3.30
CA LYS A 198 9.20 15.30 3.99
C LYS A 198 9.06 15.08 5.49
N HIS A 199 10.17 15.11 6.22
CA HIS A 199 10.11 14.93 7.67
C HIS A 199 9.28 16.06 8.31
N PRO A 200 8.35 15.76 9.25
CA PRO A 200 7.40 16.77 9.75
C PRO A 200 8.04 17.90 10.57
N VAL A 201 9.31 17.78 10.98
CA VAL A 201 9.99 18.78 11.82
C VAL A 201 11.33 19.22 11.21
N ARG A 202 12.05 18.32 10.55
CA ARG A 202 13.38 18.56 9.96
C ARG A 202 13.27 18.85 8.46
N PRO A 203 14.19 19.65 7.87
CA PRO A 203 14.17 19.98 6.45
C PRO A 203 14.80 18.87 5.58
N GLU A 204 14.36 17.63 5.76
CA GLU A 204 14.86 16.46 5.04
C GLU A 204 13.72 15.59 4.53
N THR A 205 13.98 14.84 3.47
CA THR A 205 13.08 13.80 2.96
C THR A 205 13.54 12.43 3.47
N ILE A 206 12.63 11.71 4.09
CA ILE A 206 12.83 10.33 4.53
C ILE A 206 12.21 9.41 3.49
N ALA A 207 13.04 8.62 2.81
CA ALA A 207 12.62 7.62 1.83
C ALA A 207 12.95 6.23 2.38
N ILE A 208 11.93 5.41 2.58
CA ILE A 208 12.07 4.06 3.14
C ILE A 208 11.57 3.03 2.15
N GLU A 209 12.39 2.00 1.91
CA GLU A 209 12.02 0.84 1.12
C GLU A 209 11.75 -0.37 2.02
N ALA A 210 10.69 -1.13 1.68
CA ALA A 210 10.45 -2.42 2.30
C ALA A 210 11.03 -3.56 1.46
N PRO A 211 11.71 -4.55 2.09
CA PRO A 211 12.11 -5.75 1.38
C PRO A 211 10.89 -6.53 0.91
N VAL A 212 10.94 -7.07 -0.30
CA VAL A 212 9.86 -7.93 -0.81
C VAL A 212 9.79 -9.23 -0.03
N PRO A 213 8.58 -9.73 0.28
CA PRO A 213 8.41 -11.00 0.98
C PRO A 213 9.02 -12.18 0.22
N SER A 214 9.51 -13.18 0.95
CA SER A 214 10.16 -14.37 0.36
C SER A 214 9.30 -15.12 -0.67
N CYS A 215 7.96 -15.07 -0.54
CA CYS A 215 7.03 -15.67 -1.50
C CYS A 215 7.05 -15.02 -2.90
N TRP A 216 7.73 -13.88 -3.06
CA TRP A 216 7.93 -13.25 -4.36
C TRP A 216 9.12 -13.84 -5.13
N LYS A 217 10.02 -14.63 -4.49
CA LYS A 217 11.22 -15.18 -5.12
C LYS A 217 10.94 -16.01 -6.36
N GLU A 218 9.84 -16.76 -6.37
CA GLU A 218 9.43 -17.57 -7.52
C GLU A 218 9.01 -16.72 -8.73
N PHE A 219 8.60 -15.49 -8.49
CA PHE A 219 8.07 -14.56 -9.49
C PHE A 219 9.05 -13.46 -9.90
N VAL A 220 10.20 -13.38 -9.25
CA VAL A 220 11.24 -12.36 -9.52
C VAL A 220 12.62 -13.02 -9.58
N PRO A 221 12.84 -13.98 -10.51
CA PRO A 221 14.11 -14.67 -10.60
C PRO A 221 15.24 -13.71 -10.98
N GLY A 222 16.39 -13.86 -10.32
CA GLY A 222 17.64 -13.18 -10.66
C GLY A 222 17.73 -11.70 -10.23
N ARG A 223 16.73 -11.09 -9.61
CA ARG A 223 16.86 -9.79 -8.96
C ARG A 223 17.17 -9.98 -7.48
N SER A 224 18.29 -9.39 -7.03
CA SER A 224 18.60 -9.29 -5.61
C SER A 224 17.42 -8.60 -4.91
N LEU A 225 16.74 -9.32 -4.04
CA LEU A 225 15.62 -8.82 -3.25
C LEU A 225 16.13 -8.00 -2.03
N LYS A 226 17.20 -7.19 -2.26
CA LYS A 226 17.76 -6.32 -1.24
C LYS A 226 16.76 -5.24 -0.84
#